data_f4969edea946018ca9ba0569b5e7e373
#
_entry.id   f4969edea946018ca9ba0569b5e7e373
#
_cell.length_a   1.000
_cell.length_b   1.000
_cell.length_c   1.000
_cell.angle_alpha   90.00
_cell.angle_beta   90.00
_cell.angle_gamma   90.00
#
_symmetry.space_group_name_H-M   'P 1'
#
loop_
_entity.id
_entity.type
_entity.pdbx_description
1 polymer ?
#
loop_
_entity_poly.entity_id
_entity_poly.type
_entity_poly.pdbx_seq_one_letter_code
_entity_poly.pdbx_strand_id
1 'polypeptide(L)'
;GKRDPELWDRGYFICYKDETDMYVEPILVATNGTNFSYKHDLKDITMGRVRALMKDGTICSEWIDIPFVPGEIAELSVHNGYYSLTGSSFYKQWVEEESKNHDGWDECKYTAYALSNIHSPGIICYLFYQHLIKGSSNQKKIFKALPTTLQENHVGRFIKKHMNNKL
;
A
#
# COMPACT_ATOMS: atom_id res chain seq x y z
N GLY A 1 9.01 -11.23 -6.27
CA GLY A 1 8.04 -11.95 -5.42
C GLY A 1 8.03 -13.45 -5.68
N LYS A 2 7.37 -14.19 -4.83
CA LYS A 2 7.22 -15.65 -4.90
C LYS A 2 5.76 -16.02 -4.80
N ARG A 3 5.36 -17.06 -5.52
CA ARG A 3 4.02 -17.64 -5.45
C ARG A 3 4.02 -18.98 -4.71
N ASP A 4 2.82 -19.43 -4.38
CA ASP A 4 2.60 -20.71 -3.75
C ASP A 4 3.01 -21.87 -4.68
N PRO A 5 3.91 -22.78 -4.22
CA PRO A 5 4.34 -23.95 -5.00
C PRO A 5 3.19 -24.92 -5.36
N GLU A 6 2.15 -25.01 -4.54
CA GLU A 6 1.02 -25.92 -4.79
C GLU A 6 0.18 -25.51 -6.00
N LEU A 7 0.26 -24.23 -6.39
CA LEU A 7 -0.45 -23.69 -7.54
C LEU A 7 0.46 -23.53 -8.77
N TRP A 8 1.64 -24.09 -8.74
CA TRP A 8 2.67 -23.98 -9.76
C TRP A 8 2.18 -24.27 -11.18
N ASP A 9 1.47 -25.35 -11.37
CA ASP A 9 1.02 -25.80 -12.69
C ASP A 9 -0.09 -24.94 -13.30
N ARG A 10 -0.70 -24.08 -12.51
CA ARG A 10 -1.87 -23.30 -12.92
C ARG A 10 -1.53 -21.93 -13.50
N GLY A 11 -0.28 -21.48 -13.38
CA GLY A 11 0.18 -20.15 -13.81
C GLY A 11 -0.47 -19.03 -13.02
N TYR A 12 0.33 -18.07 -12.56
CA TYR A 12 -0.14 -16.90 -11.82
C TYR A 12 0.05 -15.63 -12.60
N PHE A 13 -0.88 -14.72 -12.44
CA PHE A 13 -0.68 -13.32 -12.74
C PHE A 13 -0.80 -12.53 -11.46
N ILE A 14 0.06 -11.56 -11.27
CA ILE A 14 -0.11 -10.54 -10.23
C ILE A 14 -0.77 -9.35 -10.89
N CYS A 15 -1.86 -8.91 -10.32
CA CYS A 15 -2.61 -7.76 -10.78
C CYS A 15 -2.29 -6.58 -9.87
N TYR A 16 -1.83 -5.48 -10.45
CA TYR A 16 -1.62 -4.20 -9.76
C TYR A 16 -2.66 -3.19 -10.17
N LYS A 17 -3.16 -2.45 -9.23
CA LYS A 17 -4.11 -1.34 -9.45
C LYS A 17 -3.75 -0.17 -8.54
N ASP A 18 -3.75 1.04 -9.08
CA ASP A 18 -3.66 2.27 -8.30
C ASP A 18 -5.00 2.53 -7.60
N GLU A 19 -4.99 2.65 -6.27
CA GLU A 19 -6.19 2.89 -5.49
C GLU A 19 -6.67 4.35 -5.53
N THR A 20 -5.78 5.27 -5.88
CA THR A 20 -6.12 6.70 -5.97
C THR A 20 -6.79 7.05 -7.29
N ASP A 21 -6.70 6.17 -8.28
CA ASP A 21 -7.38 6.30 -9.58
C ASP A 21 -8.20 5.03 -9.89
N MET A 22 -9.50 5.12 -9.67
CA MET A 22 -10.44 4.01 -9.89
C MET A 22 -10.61 3.64 -11.38
N TYR A 23 -10.15 4.49 -12.29
CA TYR A 23 -10.27 4.30 -13.75
C TYR A 23 -9.03 3.65 -14.38
N VAL A 24 -7.96 3.47 -13.63
CA VAL A 24 -6.75 2.80 -14.13
C VAL A 24 -7.00 1.30 -14.25
N GLU A 25 -6.82 0.78 -15.46
CA GLU A 25 -6.86 -0.66 -15.70
C GLU A 25 -5.74 -1.38 -14.92
N PRO A 26 -6.06 -2.53 -14.31
CA PRO A 26 -5.05 -3.32 -13.61
C PRO A 26 -3.93 -3.78 -14.54
N ILE A 27 -2.70 -3.70 -14.07
CA ILE A 27 -1.53 -4.23 -14.78
C ILE A 27 -1.35 -5.71 -14.43
N LEU A 28 -1.36 -6.57 -15.43
CA LEU A 28 -1.12 -7.99 -15.26
C LEU A 28 0.37 -8.28 -15.39
N VAL A 29 0.94 -8.90 -14.37
CA VAL A 29 2.34 -9.30 -14.33
C VAL A 29 2.41 -10.82 -14.39
N ALA A 30 2.91 -11.37 -15.50
CA ALA A 30 3.07 -12.81 -15.66
C ALA A 30 4.18 -13.35 -14.73
N THR A 31 3.94 -14.51 -14.13
CA THR A 31 4.94 -15.20 -13.33
C THR A 31 5.78 -16.12 -14.19
N ASN A 32 7.06 -16.23 -13.87
CA ASN A 32 7.97 -17.22 -14.45
C ASN A 32 8.29 -18.26 -13.37
N GLY A 33 7.72 -19.45 -13.51
CA GLY A 33 7.79 -20.45 -12.45
C GLY A 33 7.12 -19.92 -11.17
N THR A 34 7.82 -19.99 -10.03
CA THR A 34 7.37 -19.48 -8.73
C THR A 34 7.67 -18.00 -8.51
N ASN A 35 8.36 -17.36 -9.44
CA ASN A 35 8.83 -15.99 -9.29
C ASN A 35 8.05 -15.04 -10.19
N PHE A 36 7.92 -13.82 -9.75
CA PHE A 36 7.49 -12.70 -10.55
C PHE A 36 8.32 -11.46 -10.22
N SER A 37 8.44 -10.57 -11.17
CA SER A 37 9.10 -9.28 -11.00
C SER A 37 8.38 -8.26 -11.84
N TYR A 38 8.17 -7.09 -11.28
CA TYR A 38 7.60 -5.96 -11.98
C TYR A 38 8.37 -4.70 -11.58
N LYS A 39 8.81 -3.95 -12.58
CA LYS A 39 9.47 -2.67 -12.39
C LYS A 39 8.62 -1.59 -13.05
N HIS A 40 8.33 -0.56 -12.30
CA HIS A 40 7.61 0.61 -12.77
C HIS A 40 8.34 1.88 -12.32
N ASP A 41 8.57 2.80 -13.23
CA ASP A 41 9.19 4.08 -12.92
C ASP A 41 8.12 5.02 -12.33
N LEU A 42 8.02 5.00 -11.02
CA LEU A 42 7.13 5.88 -10.29
C LEU A 42 7.75 7.27 -10.18
N LYS A 43 6.96 8.27 -10.52
CA LYS A 43 7.34 9.68 -10.30
C LYS A 43 6.98 10.16 -8.90
N ASP A 44 6.08 9.46 -8.24
CA ASP A 44 5.48 9.87 -6.97
C ASP A 44 5.04 8.66 -6.16
N ILE A 45 4.77 8.86 -4.86
CA ILE A 45 4.19 7.83 -4.00
C ILE A 45 2.80 7.48 -4.50
N THR A 46 2.52 6.18 -4.61
CA THR A 46 1.23 5.65 -5.06
C THR A 46 0.76 4.57 -4.09
N MET A 47 -0.51 4.60 -3.73
CA MET A 47 -1.16 3.51 -3.03
C MET A 47 -1.71 2.54 -4.06
N GLY A 48 -1.33 1.27 -3.95
CA GLY A 48 -1.75 0.26 -4.91
C GLY A 48 -2.29 -0.99 -4.26
N ARG A 49 -2.97 -1.79 -5.06
CA ARG A 49 -3.49 -3.09 -4.68
C ARG A 49 -2.90 -4.18 -5.56
N VAL A 50 -2.55 -5.27 -4.94
CA VAL A 50 -2.03 -6.45 -5.63
C VAL A 50 -2.86 -7.67 -5.24
N ARG A 51 -3.11 -8.56 -6.19
CA ARG A 51 -3.66 -9.89 -5.91
C ARG A 51 -3.12 -10.93 -6.87
N ALA A 52 -3.14 -12.18 -6.46
CA ALA A 52 -2.80 -13.30 -7.29
C ALA A 52 -4.03 -13.79 -8.08
N LEU A 53 -3.81 -14.07 -9.36
CA LEU A 53 -4.80 -14.65 -10.27
C LEU A 53 -4.24 -15.92 -10.89
N MET A 54 -5.10 -16.89 -11.17
CA MET A 54 -4.78 -17.98 -12.06
C MET A 54 -4.71 -17.52 -13.51
N LYS A 55 -4.14 -18.35 -14.38
CA LYS A 55 -4.01 -18.07 -15.82
C LYS A 55 -5.35 -17.86 -16.51
N ASP A 56 -6.41 -18.49 -16.03
CA ASP A 56 -7.78 -18.33 -16.52
C ASP A 56 -8.52 -17.11 -15.92
N GLY A 57 -7.84 -16.32 -15.06
CA GLY A 57 -8.41 -15.17 -14.37
C GLY A 57 -9.08 -15.49 -13.03
N THR A 58 -9.07 -16.75 -12.59
CA THR A 58 -9.61 -17.13 -11.28
C THR A 58 -8.82 -16.45 -10.16
N ILE A 59 -9.51 -15.86 -9.19
CA ILE A 59 -8.89 -15.13 -8.07
C ILE A 59 -8.32 -16.14 -7.07
N CYS A 60 -7.04 -15.98 -6.72
CA CYS A 60 -6.32 -16.85 -5.80
C CYS A 60 -6.02 -16.22 -4.45
N SER A 61 -6.13 -14.90 -4.34
CA SER A 61 -5.93 -14.19 -3.08
C SER A 61 -6.84 -12.97 -3.00
N GLU A 62 -7.08 -12.50 -1.79
CA GLU A 62 -7.67 -11.19 -1.56
C GLU A 62 -6.75 -10.08 -2.07
N TRP A 63 -7.29 -8.88 -2.19
CA TRP A 63 -6.49 -7.70 -2.47
C TRP A 63 -5.56 -7.37 -1.30
N ILE A 64 -4.31 -7.10 -1.64
CA ILE A 64 -3.26 -6.71 -0.71
C ILE A 64 -2.92 -5.26 -0.97
N ASP A 65 -3.16 -4.40 0.00
CA ASP A 65 -2.88 -2.98 -0.12
C ASP A 65 -1.40 -2.71 0.18
N ILE A 66 -0.70 -2.08 -0.75
CA ILE A 66 0.74 -1.84 -0.66
C ILE A 66 1.05 -0.40 -1.08
N PRO A 67 1.80 0.37 -0.26
CA PRO A 67 2.38 1.62 -0.72
C PRO A 67 3.49 1.34 -1.74
N PHE A 68 3.52 2.11 -2.82
CA PHE A 68 4.60 2.11 -3.79
C PHE A 68 5.34 3.43 -3.70
N VAL A 69 6.60 3.37 -3.29
CA VAL A 69 7.45 4.55 -3.05
C VAL A 69 8.60 4.56 -4.06
N PRO A 70 8.84 5.66 -4.76
CA PRO A 70 9.94 5.77 -5.72
C PRO A 70 11.28 5.37 -5.10
N GLY A 71 12.04 4.52 -5.81
CA GLY A 71 13.35 4.05 -5.36
C GLY A 71 13.33 2.91 -4.35
N GLU A 72 12.18 2.54 -3.82
CA GLU A 72 12.04 1.45 -2.85
C GLU A 72 11.75 0.11 -3.55
N ILE A 73 12.16 -0.99 -2.93
CA ILE A 73 11.94 -2.35 -3.43
C ILE A 73 10.99 -3.08 -2.47
N ALA A 74 9.81 -3.42 -2.97
CA ALA A 74 8.86 -4.28 -2.28
C ALA A 74 9.10 -5.74 -2.68
N GLU A 75 9.24 -6.62 -1.71
CA GLU A 75 9.30 -8.06 -1.90
C GLU A 75 8.05 -8.71 -1.31
N LEU A 76 7.14 -9.13 -2.19
CA LEU A 76 5.90 -9.78 -1.84
C LEU A 76 6.04 -11.29 -2.02
N SER A 77 5.67 -12.05 -1.00
CA SER A 77 5.52 -13.50 -1.07
C SER A 77 4.10 -13.90 -0.76
N VAL A 78 3.52 -14.77 -1.58
CA VAL A 78 2.16 -15.31 -1.40
C VAL A 78 2.25 -16.80 -1.16
N HIS A 79 1.66 -17.28 -0.06
CA HIS A 79 1.62 -18.69 0.31
C HIS A 79 0.28 -19.04 0.96
N ASN A 80 -0.42 -20.03 0.43
CA ASN A 80 -1.74 -20.49 0.91
C ASN A 80 -2.77 -19.36 1.08
N GLY A 81 -2.78 -18.40 0.16
CA GLY A 81 -3.67 -17.22 0.25
C GLY A 81 -3.19 -16.14 1.22
N TYR A 82 -2.17 -16.41 2.02
CA TYR A 82 -1.50 -15.44 2.88
C TYR A 82 -0.33 -14.79 2.17
N TYR A 83 0.01 -13.60 2.60
CA TYR A 83 1.17 -12.90 2.06
C TYR A 83 2.10 -12.39 3.15
N SER A 84 3.34 -12.23 2.77
CA SER A 84 4.32 -11.47 3.55
C SER A 84 4.96 -10.41 2.66
N LEU A 85 5.15 -9.23 3.22
CA LEU A 85 5.79 -8.09 2.57
C LEU A 85 7.10 -7.79 3.28
N THR A 86 8.18 -7.77 2.52
CA THR A 86 9.52 -7.38 2.97
C THR A 86 10.17 -6.50 1.91
N GLY A 87 11.47 -6.32 1.96
CA GLY A 87 12.24 -5.57 0.97
C GLY A 87 13.13 -4.53 1.61
N SER A 88 13.15 -3.33 1.05
CA SER A 88 13.93 -2.21 1.58
C SER A 88 13.49 -1.80 3.00
N SER A 89 14.27 -0.98 3.66
CA SER A 89 14.01 -0.55 5.05
C SER A 89 12.63 0.10 5.22
N PHE A 90 12.16 0.82 4.21
CA PHE A 90 10.82 1.41 4.19
C PHE A 90 9.74 0.32 4.41
N TYR A 91 9.77 -0.77 3.66
CA TYR A 91 8.75 -1.82 3.76
C TYR A 91 8.82 -2.60 5.07
N LYS A 92 10.02 -2.81 5.62
CA LYS A 92 10.18 -3.42 6.95
C LYS A 92 9.50 -2.57 8.03
N GLN A 93 9.74 -1.27 7.99
CA GLN A 93 9.11 -0.32 8.91
C GLN A 93 7.59 -0.26 8.69
N TRP A 94 7.12 -0.22 7.44
CA TRP A 94 5.71 -0.22 7.10
C TRP A 94 4.96 -1.41 7.71
N VAL A 95 5.48 -2.62 7.54
CA VAL A 95 4.89 -3.86 8.08
C VAL A 95 4.88 -3.85 9.61
N GLU A 96 5.95 -3.37 10.25
CA GLU A 96 6.02 -3.26 11.70
C GLU A 96 4.97 -2.29 12.26
N GLU A 97 4.75 -1.16 11.61
CA GLU A 97 3.76 -0.17 12.00
C GLU A 97 2.33 -0.66 11.75
N GLU A 98 2.09 -1.33 10.62
CA GLU A 98 0.80 -1.94 10.31
C GLU A 98 0.42 -2.99 11.36
N SER A 99 1.36 -3.83 11.78
CA SER A 99 1.18 -4.81 12.85
C SER A 99 0.77 -4.16 14.17
N LYS A 100 1.44 -3.08 14.57
CA LYS A 100 1.10 -2.33 15.79
C LYS A 100 -0.31 -1.73 15.74
N ASN A 101 -0.77 -1.32 14.57
CA ASN A 101 -2.13 -0.80 14.39
C ASN A 101 -3.20 -1.89 14.50
N HIS A 102 -2.91 -3.10 14.07
CA HIS A 102 -3.80 -4.27 14.24
C HIS A 102 -3.99 -4.62 15.71
N ASP A 103 -2.96 -4.46 16.54
CA ASP A 103 -2.99 -4.76 17.97
C ASP A 103 -3.64 -3.65 18.83
N GLY A 104 -4.35 -2.72 18.21
CA GLY A 104 -5.16 -1.72 18.92
C GLY A 104 -4.40 -0.47 19.36
N TRP A 105 -3.56 0.07 18.51
CA TRP A 105 -3.05 1.43 18.73
C TRP A 105 -4.23 2.37 18.88
N ASP A 106 -4.31 3.00 20.04
CA ASP A 106 -5.28 4.08 20.19
C ASP A 106 -4.86 5.27 19.30
N GLU A 107 -5.85 6.01 18.88
CA GLU A 107 -5.67 7.16 17.97
C GLU A 107 -4.68 8.19 18.52
N CYS A 108 -4.58 8.32 19.86
CA CYS A 108 -3.68 9.25 20.50
C CYS A 108 -2.21 8.82 20.37
N LYS A 109 -1.92 7.55 20.58
CA LYS A 109 -0.56 6.99 20.43
C LYS A 109 -0.09 7.10 18.99
N TYR A 110 -0.96 6.76 18.05
CA TYR A 110 -0.62 6.91 16.64
C TYR A 110 -0.39 8.36 16.26
N THR A 111 -1.22 9.29 16.73
CA THR A 111 -1.04 10.72 16.46
C THR A 111 0.32 11.22 16.95
N ALA A 112 0.72 10.86 18.16
CA ALA A 112 2.02 11.22 18.71
C ALA A 112 3.18 10.64 17.88
N TYR A 113 3.09 9.36 17.50
CA TYR A 113 4.06 8.71 16.63
C TYR A 113 4.15 9.41 15.26
N ALA A 114 3.03 9.66 14.60
CA ALA A 114 2.98 10.30 13.29
C ALA A 114 3.60 11.70 13.30
N LEU A 115 3.30 12.50 14.32
CA LEU A 115 3.88 13.84 14.47
C LEU A 115 5.39 13.81 14.72
N SER A 116 5.90 12.77 15.40
CA SER A 116 7.34 12.56 15.61
C SER A 116 8.06 12.05 14.37
N ASN A 117 7.35 11.46 13.39
CA ASN A 117 7.89 10.88 12.17
C ASN A 117 7.33 11.55 10.91
N ILE A 118 7.00 12.82 10.98
CA ILE A 118 6.21 13.56 9.98
C ILE A 118 6.85 13.62 8.59
N HIS A 119 8.15 13.40 8.49
CA HIS A 119 8.88 13.36 7.22
C HIS A 119 8.89 11.97 6.56
N SER A 120 8.41 10.94 7.25
CA SER A 120 8.35 9.60 6.70
C SER A 120 7.24 9.47 5.64
N PRO A 121 7.54 8.94 4.44
CA PRO A 121 6.52 8.63 3.43
C PRO A 121 5.43 7.69 3.95
N GLY A 122 5.73 6.83 4.92
CA GLY A 122 4.76 5.92 5.53
C GLY A 122 3.59 6.64 6.20
N ILE A 123 3.79 7.85 6.70
CA ILE A 123 2.72 8.60 7.35
C ILE A 123 1.62 9.01 6.38
N ILE A 124 1.96 9.47 5.16
CA ILE A 124 0.94 9.81 4.16
C ILE A 124 0.21 8.56 3.65
N CYS A 125 0.91 7.44 3.49
CA CYS A 125 0.31 6.16 3.11
C CYS A 125 -0.67 5.65 4.19
N TYR A 126 -0.28 5.76 5.45
CA TYR A 126 -1.16 5.40 6.57
C TYR A 126 -2.41 6.29 6.63
N LEU A 127 -2.26 7.60 6.47
CA LEU A 127 -3.40 8.52 6.43
C LEU A 127 -4.37 8.19 5.30
N PHE A 128 -3.88 7.71 4.17
CA PHE A 128 -4.73 7.27 3.07
C PHE A 128 -5.68 6.15 3.52
N TYR A 129 -5.18 5.10 4.16
CA TYR A 129 -6.02 4.00 4.65
C TYR A 129 -6.98 4.44 5.74
N GLN A 130 -6.51 5.22 6.70
CA GLN A 130 -7.35 5.69 7.80
C GLN A 130 -8.43 6.66 7.33
N HIS A 131 -8.15 7.47 6.33
CA HIS A 131 -9.12 8.40 5.76
C HIS A 131 -10.30 7.68 5.11
N LEU A 132 -10.05 6.58 4.42
CA LEU A 132 -11.12 5.73 3.87
C LEU A 132 -12.04 5.17 4.96
N ILE A 133 -11.54 5.05 6.19
CA ILE A 133 -12.24 4.42 7.31
C ILE A 133 -12.92 5.43 8.24
N LYS A 134 -12.28 6.52 8.68
CA LYS A 134 -12.78 7.32 9.81
C LYS A 134 -12.82 8.85 9.69
N GLY A 135 -11.95 9.51 8.93
CA GLY A 135 -11.96 10.99 8.77
C GLY A 135 -11.91 11.81 10.06
N SER A 136 -11.10 11.44 11.05
CA SER A 136 -11.06 12.09 12.37
C SER A 136 -10.34 13.45 12.40
N SER A 137 -10.55 14.21 13.48
CA SER A 137 -9.87 15.49 13.71
C SER A 137 -8.33 15.32 13.82
N ASN A 138 -7.87 14.19 14.37
CA ASN A 138 -6.46 13.89 14.52
C ASN A 138 -5.80 13.63 13.17
N GLN A 139 -6.49 12.98 12.24
CA GLN A 139 -6.00 12.80 10.87
C GLN A 139 -5.80 14.13 10.15
N LYS A 140 -6.74 15.07 10.31
CA LYS A 140 -6.60 16.45 9.80
C LYS A 140 -5.39 17.17 10.40
N LYS A 141 -5.14 16.97 11.70
CA LYS A 141 -3.99 17.56 12.40
C LYS A 141 -2.67 16.99 11.84
N ILE A 142 -2.58 15.66 11.68
CA ILE A 142 -1.40 15.03 11.10
C ILE A 142 -1.18 15.51 9.66
N PHE A 143 -2.21 15.52 8.84
CA PHE A 143 -2.10 15.94 7.43
C PHE A 143 -1.59 17.39 7.31
N LYS A 144 -2.12 18.31 8.13
CA LYS A 144 -1.66 19.72 8.14
C LYS A 144 -0.20 19.88 8.59
N ALA A 145 0.31 18.97 9.40
CA ALA A 145 1.68 18.99 9.88
C ALA A 145 2.67 18.37 8.88
N LEU A 146 2.20 17.61 7.88
CA LEU A 146 3.07 17.02 6.84
C LEU A 146 3.85 18.09 6.09
N PRO A 147 5.09 17.78 5.67
CA PRO A 147 5.81 18.62 4.70
C PRO A 147 4.99 18.86 3.43
N THR A 148 5.12 20.02 2.84
CA THR A 148 4.39 20.38 1.59
C THR A 148 4.63 19.36 0.49
N THR A 149 5.83 18.80 0.38
CA THR A 149 6.16 17.75 -0.58
C THR A 149 5.29 16.49 -0.43
N LEU A 150 4.93 16.13 0.79
CA LEU A 150 4.02 15.00 1.06
C LEU A 150 2.55 15.40 0.89
N GLN A 151 2.16 16.62 1.24
CA GLN A 151 0.79 17.10 1.04
C GLN A 151 0.42 17.24 -0.44
N GLU A 152 1.37 17.61 -1.28
CA GLU A 152 1.17 17.88 -2.71
C GLU A 152 1.59 16.69 -3.62
N ASN A 153 2.03 15.56 -3.06
CA ASN A 153 2.23 14.35 -3.84
C ASN A 153 0.89 13.73 -4.29
N HIS A 154 0.94 12.69 -5.09
CA HIS A 154 -0.25 12.04 -5.64
C HIS A 154 -1.24 11.59 -4.55
N VAL A 155 -0.76 10.92 -3.51
CA VAL A 155 -1.59 10.46 -2.38
C VAL A 155 -2.10 11.63 -1.54
N GLY A 156 -1.24 12.63 -1.27
CA GLY A 156 -1.60 13.82 -0.50
C GLY A 156 -2.72 14.63 -1.16
N ARG A 157 -2.64 14.85 -2.47
CA ARG A 157 -3.71 15.53 -3.23
C ARG A 157 -5.03 14.76 -3.18
N PHE A 158 -4.98 13.43 -3.27
CA PHE A 158 -6.16 12.59 -3.11
C PHE A 158 -6.81 12.78 -1.73
N ILE A 159 -6.02 12.67 -0.65
CA ILE A 159 -6.52 12.87 0.72
C ILE A 159 -7.12 14.27 0.88
N LYS A 160 -6.42 15.31 0.44
CA LYS A 160 -6.87 16.71 0.52
C LYS A 160 -8.23 16.92 -0.14
N LYS A 161 -8.41 16.37 -1.35
CA LYS A 161 -9.69 16.43 -2.08
C LYS A 161 -10.83 15.78 -1.29
N HIS A 162 -10.59 14.63 -0.70
CA HIS A 162 -11.62 13.88 0.01
C HIS A 162 -11.89 14.42 1.43
N MET A 163 -10.89 14.99 2.09
CA MET A 163 -11.08 15.65 3.39
C MET A 163 -11.95 16.90 3.28
N ASN A 164 -11.88 17.62 2.17
CA ASN A 164 -12.68 18.83 1.93
C ASN A 164 -14.13 18.51 1.50
N ASN A 165 -14.38 17.34 0.95
CA ASN A 165 -15.73 16.94 0.50
C ASN A 165 -16.61 16.33 1.62
N LYS A 166 -16.09 16.19 2.84
CA LYS A 166 -16.82 15.69 4.02
C LYS A 166 -17.13 16.80 5.04
N LEU A 167 -17.07 18.05 4.62
CA LEU A 167 -17.60 19.22 5.29
C LEU A 167 -18.92 19.61 4.63
#